data_b0bf86d487943729bcfc483b4d94559c
#
_entry.id   b0bf86d487943729bcfc483b4d94559c
#
_cell.length_a   1.000
_cell.length_b   1.000
_cell.length_c   1.000
_cell.angle_alpha   90.00
_cell.angle_beta   90.00
_cell.angle_gamma   90.00
#
_symmetry.space_group_name_H-M   'P 1'
#
loop_
_entity.id
_entity.type
_entity.pdbx_description
1 polymer ?
#
loop_
_entity_poly.entity_id
_entity_poly.type
_entity_poly.pdbx_seq_one_letter_code
_entity_poly.pdbx_strand_id
1 'polypeptide(L)'
;MKLGIVGLPNVGKSTLFNAITNAGAESANYPFCTIDPNVGMVAVPDARLDKLAEIYEPDKKTPAVIEFVDIAGLVKGASQGAGLGNKFLANIRETDAIVHVVRCFDDENIMHVVADAGTNVPVDPVGDIEAIDMELIMADLDMVQRRVDKAQKAAKGDKKFLHEVEVFKALAEHLDGGKSARTFDCSDDDKALISTSDLLTLKPIIYAANMDEDGFANQEGNEYLKK
;
A
#
# COMPACT_ATOMS: atom_id res chain seq x y z
N MET A 1 -7.15 -2.63 -12.00
CA MET A 1 -6.80 -2.08 -10.68
C MET A 1 -5.77 -3.01 -10.06
N LYS A 2 -4.65 -2.47 -9.63
CA LYS A 2 -3.51 -3.22 -9.09
C LYS A 2 -3.32 -2.88 -7.60
N LEU A 3 -3.40 -3.87 -6.72
CA LEU A 3 -3.26 -3.73 -5.27
C LEU A 3 -1.96 -4.36 -4.78
N GLY A 4 -1.16 -3.61 -4.04
CA GLY A 4 0.05 -4.11 -3.42
C GLY A 4 -0.21 -4.58 -1.99
N ILE A 5 0.09 -5.83 -1.69
CA ILE A 5 0.02 -6.37 -0.33
C ILE A 5 1.34 -6.07 0.37
N VAL A 6 1.29 -5.27 1.43
CA VAL A 6 2.45 -4.87 2.22
C VAL A 6 2.28 -5.25 3.69
N GLY A 7 3.34 -5.23 4.45
CA GLY A 7 3.36 -5.49 5.89
C GLY A 7 4.74 -5.97 6.33
N LEU A 8 4.96 -6.02 7.63
CA LEU A 8 6.21 -6.54 8.22
C LEU A 8 6.40 -8.04 7.91
N PRO A 9 7.58 -8.61 8.13
CA PRO A 9 7.78 -10.05 8.03
C PRO A 9 6.85 -10.82 8.98
N ASN A 10 6.40 -12.01 8.56
CA ASN A 10 5.60 -12.94 9.36
C ASN A 10 4.20 -12.45 9.81
N VAL A 11 3.66 -11.39 9.21
CA VAL A 11 2.30 -10.90 9.50
C VAL A 11 1.19 -11.63 8.72
N GLY A 12 1.55 -12.56 7.80
CA GLY A 12 0.59 -13.35 7.03
C GLY A 12 0.31 -12.84 5.61
N LYS A 13 1.14 -11.96 5.03
CA LYS A 13 0.95 -11.42 3.66
C LYS A 13 0.78 -12.50 2.59
N SER A 14 1.73 -13.41 2.49
CA SER A 14 1.70 -14.49 1.49
C SER A 14 0.57 -15.50 1.75
N THR A 15 0.15 -15.68 3.01
CA THR A 15 -1.02 -16.46 3.36
C THR A 15 -2.29 -15.82 2.82
N LEU A 16 -2.46 -14.50 3.05
CA LEU A 16 -3.57 -13.73 2.50
C LEU A 16 -3.56 -13.75 0.96
N PHE A 17 -2.41 -13.50 0.35
CA PHE A 17 -2.24 -13.55 -1.10
C PHE A 17 -2.66 -14.90 -1.68
N ASN A 18 -2.17 -16.00 -1.11
CA ASN A 18 -2.52 -17.35 -1.55
C ASN A 18 -4.00 -17.67 -1.34
N ALA A 19 -4.58 -17.26 -0.21
CA ALA A 19 -5.99 -17.46 0.05
C ALA A 19 -6.89 -16.74 -0.96
N ILE A 20 -6.58 -15.49 -1.28
CA ILE A 20 -7.35 -14.69 -2.25
C ILE A 20 -7.16 -15.22 -3.67
N THR A 21 -5.93 -15.54 -4.08
CA THR A 21 -5.61 -15.94 -5.46
C THR A 21 -5.95 -17.39 -5.75
N ASN A 22 -5.84 -18.30 -4.78
CA ASN A 22 -6.24 -19.70 -4.95
C ASN A 22 -7.75 -19.89 -4.92
N ALA A 23 -8.49 -19.05 -4.19
CA ALA A 23 -9.96 -19.04 -4.26
C ALA A 23 -10.48 -18.59 -5.64
N GLY A 24 -9.64 -17.87 -6.42
CA GLY A 24 -9.92 -17.43 -7.80
C GLY A 24 -9.36 -18.37 -8.87
N ALA A 25 -9.19 -19.68 -8.62
CA ALA A 25 -8.56 -20.63 -9.55
C ALA A 25 -9.20 -20.71 -10.95
N GLU A 26 -10.40 -20.15 -11.16
CA GLU A 26 -10.99 -19.92 -12.50
C GLU A 26 -10.30 -18.78 -13.27
N SER A 27 -9.42 -18.00 -12.63
CA SER A 27 -8.73 -16.86 -13.25
C SER A 27 -7.65 -17.26 -14.26
N ALA A 28 -7.23 -18.54 -14.29
CA ALA A 28 -6.25 -19.08 -15.25
C ALA A 28 -6.67 -18.95 -16.73
N ASN A 29 -7.92 -18.59 -17.02
CA ASN A 29 -8.46 -18.46 -18.38
C ASN A 29 -8.49 -17.03 -18.92
N TYR A 30 -7.93 -16.02 -18.19
CA TYR A 30 -7.84 -14.67 -18.74
C TYR A 30 -6.67 -14.56 -19.71
N PRO A 31 -6.93 -14.21 -20.99
CA PRO A 31 -5.86 -13.92 -21.95
C PRO A 31 -5.11 -12.68 -21.45
N PHE A 32 -3.79 -12.76 -21.29
CA PHE A 32 -2.86 -11.75 -20.76
C PHE A 32 -2.40 -11.92 -19.28
N CYS A 33 -2.68 -13.05 -18.63
CA CYS A 33 -2.04 -13.37 -17.35
C CYS A 33 -0.55 -13.68 -17.56
N THR A 34 0.32 -12.80 -17.12
CA THR A 34 1.75 -13.12 -16.91
C THR A 34 1.85 -14.06 -15.71
N ILE A 35 2.57 -15.18 -15.87
CA ILE A 35 2.86 -16.10 -14.77
C ILE A 35 4.04 -15.50 -13.97
N ASP A 36 3.75 -14.46 -13.17
CA ASP A 36 4.69 -13.98 -12.17
C ASP A 36 4.28 -14.60 -10.82
N PRO A 37 5.17 -15.28 -10.10
CA PRO A 37 4.82 -15.98 -8.86
C PRO A 37 4.30 -15.05 -7.74
N ASN A 38 4.48 -13.76 -7.89
CA ASN A 38 4.04 -12.75 -6.90
C ASN A 38 2.84 -11.93 -7.39
N VAL A 39 2.21 -12.29 -8.50
CA VAL A 39 1.06 -11.58 -9.08
C VAL A 39 -0.11 -12.54 -9.22
N GLY A 40 -1.25 -12.18 -8.65
CA GLY A 40 -2.48 -12.95 -8.73
C GLY A 40 -3.65 -12.10 -9.23
N MET A 41 -4.45 -12.65 -10.13
CA MET A 41 -5.65 -12.00 -10.63
C MET A 41 -6.90 -12.60 -10.00
N VAL A 42 -7.80 -11.75 -9.51
CA VAL A 42 -9.04 -12.16 -8.85
C VAL A 42 -10.22 -11.47 -9.51
N ALA A 43 -11.19 -12.25 -9.96
CA ALA A 43 -12.45 -11.72 -10.48
C ALA A 43 -13.26 -11.10 -9.35
N VAL A 44 -13.82 -9.91 -9.60
CA VAL A 44 -14.71 -9.24 -8.65
C VAL A 44 -16.11 -9.84 -8.78
N PRO A 45 -16.66 -10.48 -7.73
CA PRO A 45 -18.04 -10.95 -7.75
C PRO A 45 -19.00 -9.76 -7.87
N ASP A 46 -19.91 -9.82 -8.85
CA ASP A 46 -20.92 -8.78 -9.04
C ASP A 46 -22.28 -9.41 -9.40
N ALA A 47 -23.17 -9.45 -8.42
CA ALA A 47 -24.51 -10.01 -8.59
C ALA A 47 -25.34 -9.27 -9.67
N ARG A 48 -25.03 -8.01 -9.98
CA ARG A 48 -25.69 -7.26 -11.06
C ARG A 48 -25.27 -7.79 -12.43
N LEU A 49 -23.98 -8.13 -12.58
CA LEU A 49 -23.45 -8.75 -13.79
C LEU A 49 -24.05 -10.13 -14.00
N ASP A 50 -24.19 -10.91 -12.92
CA ASP A 50 -24.81 -12.23 -12.94
C ASP A 50 -26.27 -12.12 -13.40
N LYS A 51 -27.02 -11.19 -12.82
CA LYS A 51 -28.43 -10.96 -13.18
C LYS A 51 -28.61 -10.49 -14.63
N LEU A 52 -27.73 -9.63 -15.11
CA LEU A 52 -27.74 -9.20 -16.52
C LEU A 52 -27.43 -10.37 -17.45
N ALA A 53 -26.48 -11.23 -17.09
CA ALA A 53 -26.16 -12.41 -17.88
C ALA A 53 -27.32 -13.41 -17.94
N GLU A 54 -28.08 -13.59 -16.86
CA GLU A 54 -29.32 -14.39 -16.86
C GLU A 54 -30.40 -13.83 -17.80
N ILE A 55 -30.54 -12.50 -17.90
CA ILE A 55 -31.58 -11.86 -18.71
C ILE A 55 -31.24 -11.88 -20.20
N TYR A 56 -29.95 -11.61 -20.53
CA TYR A 56 -29.55 -11.40 -21.93
C TYR A 56 -28.84 -12.60 -22.55
N GLU A 57 -28.52 -13.65 -21.77
CA GLU A 57 -27.85 -14.89 -22.20
C GLU A 57 -26.66 -14.62 -23.16
N PRO A 58 -25.66 -13.80 -22.75
CA PRO A 58 -24.56 -13.41 -23.63
C PRO A 58 -23.61 -14.59 -23.88
N ASP A 59 -22.99 -14.63 -25.05
CA ASP A 59 -21.96 -15.63 -25.40
C ASP A 59 -20.75 -15.58 -24.43
N LYS A 60 -20.48 -14.43 -23.80
CA LYS A 60 -19.38 -14.24 -22.86
C LYS A 60 -19.74 -13.26 -21.76
N LYS A 61 -19.50 -13.69 -20.51
CA LYS A 61 -19.56 -12.83 -19.30
C LYS A 61 -18.14 -12.54 -18.84
N THR A 62 -17.77 -11.25 -18.72
CA THR A 62 -16.43 -10.82 -18.31
C THR A 62 -16.53 -9.94 -17.07
N PRO A 63 -16.21 -10.44 -15.87
CA PRO A 63 -16.18 -9.64 -14.65
C PRO A 63 -15.01 -8.65 -14.65
N ALA A 64 -15.09 -7.64 -13.79
CA ALA A 64 -13.93 -6.82 -13.45
C ALA A 64 -12.88 -7.67 -12.74
N VAL A 65 -11.61 -7.32 -12.89
CA VAL A 65 -10.50 -8.07 -12.29
C VAL A 65 -9.64 -7.13 -11.45
N ILE A 66 -9.24 -7.61 -10.28
CA ILE A 66 -8.23 -6.98 -9.43
C ILE A 66 -6.95 -7.80 -9.52
N GLU A 67 -5.84 -7.13 -9.75
CA GLU A 67 -4.50 -7.69 -9.70
C GLU A 67 -3.92 -7.47 -8.30
N PHE A 68 -3.57 -8.53 -7.60
CA PHE A 68 -2.86 -8.50 -6.33
C PHE A 68 -1.39 -8.79 -6.55
N VAL A 69 -0.53 -8.02 -5.88
CA VAL A 69 0.92 -8.21 -5.90
C VAL A 69 1.39 -8.46 -4.47
N ASP A 70 1.99 -9.63 -4.22
CA ASP A 70 2.67 -9.90 -2.95
C ASP A 70 4.03 -9.19 -2.95
N ILE A 71 4.10 -8.07 -2.24
CA ILE A 71 5.30 -7.27 -2.12
C ILE A 71 6.09 -7.79 -0.92
N ALA A 72 7.33 -8.23 -1.16
CA ALA A 72 8.22 -8.74 -0.10
C ALA A 72 8.26 -7.77 1.09
N GLY A 73 8.25 -8.33 2.31
CA GLY A 73 8.14 -7.53 3.54
C GLY A 73 9.22 -6.45 3.64
N LEU A 74 8.83 -5.32 4.18
CA LEU A 74 9.71 -4.20 4.45
C LEU A 74 10.80 -4.59 5.45
N VAL A 75 12.03 -4.25 5.12
CA VAL A 75 13.15 -4.21 6.07
C VAL A 75 13.42 -2.73 6.35
N LYS A 76 13.55 -2.35 7.61
CA LYS A 76 13.87 -0.97 8.01
C LYS A 76 15.10 -0.45 7.26
N GLY A 77 15.08 0.84 6.89
CA GLY A 77 16.12 1.45 6.07
C GLY A 77 15.88 1.28 4.56
N ALA A 78 14.69 0.88 4.16
CA ALA A 78 14.31 0.78 2.75
C ALA A 78 14.45 2.11 2.01
N SER A 79 14.12 3.21 2.69
CA SER A 79 14.25 4.58 2.19
C SER A 79 15.71 5.04 2.09
N GLN A 80 16.64 4.45 2.87
CA GLN A 80 18.05 4.83 2.90
C GLN A 80 18.93 4.12 1.85
N GLY A 81 18.33 3.40 0.90
CA GLY A 81 19.02 2.92 -0.29
C GLY A 81 19.71 1.56 -0.21
N ALA A 82 19.43 0.72 0.79
CA ALA A 82 19.89 -0.66 0.78
C ALA A 82 19.06 -1.49 -0.20
N GLY A 83 19.64 -1.92 -1.29
CA GLY A 83 19.13 -2.61 -2.50
C GLY A 83 17.72 -3.26 -2.49
N LEU A 84 17.33 -4.01 -1.45
CA LEU A 84 16.01 -4.63 -1.31
C LEU A 84 14.91 -3.60 -1.00
N GLY A 85 15.22 -2.53 -0.26
CA GLY A 85 14.28 -1.48 0.07
C GLY A 85 13.84 -0.68 -1.15
N ASN A 86 14.76 -0.37 -2.07
CA ASN A 86 14.42 0.32 -3.31
C ASN A 86 13.47 -0.50 -4.20
N LYS A 87 13.63 -1.85 -4.22
CA LYS A 87 12.69 -2.73 -4.94
C LYS A 87 11.31 -2.71 -4.31
N PHE A 88 11.24 -2.74 -2.98
CA PHE A 88 9.98 -2.64 -2.25
C PHE A 88 9.22 -1.36 -2.61
N LEU A 89 9.89 -0.20 -2.50
CA LEU A 89 9.29 1.10 -2.83
C LEU A 89 8.90 1.19 -4.31
N ALA A 90 9.71 0.65 -5.22
CA ALA A 90 9.41 0.59 -6.65
C ALA A 90 8.14 -0.25 -6.93
N ASN A 91 8.02 -1.41 -6.30
CA ASN A 91 6.85 -2.27 -6.46
C ASN A 91 5.57 -1.59 -5.96
N ILE A 92 5.63 -0.84 -4.83
CA ILE A 92 4.48 -0.07 -4.35
C ILE A 92 4.12 1.06 -5.35
N ARG A 93 5.11 1.73 -5.96
CA ARG A 93 4.83 2.78 -6.97
C ARG A 93 3.97 2.27 -8.12
N GLU A 94 4.17 1.02 -8.54
CA GLU A 94 3.43 0.40 -9.65
C GLU A 94 1.99 0.00 -9.29
N THR A 95 1.57 0.15 -8.04
CA THR A 95 0.21 -0.21 -7.59
C THR A 95 -0.71 1.00 -7.52
N ASP A 96 -2.01 0.76 -7.66
CA ASP A 96 -3.04 1.80 -7.54
C ASP A 96 -3.41 2.08 -6.08
N ALA A 97 -3.33 1.06 -5.21
CA ALA A 97 -3.63 1.16 -3.79
C ALA A 97 -2.84 0.09 -3.00
N ILE A 98 -2.81 0.24 -1.69
CA ILE A 98 -2.06 -0.60 -0.75
C ILE A 98 -3.03 -1.39 0.13
N VAL A 99 -2.79 -2.69 0.26
CA VAL A 99 -3.38 -3.54 1.31
C VAL A 99 -2.30 -3.80 2.35
N HIS A 100 -2.42 -3.13 3.49
CA HIS A 100 -1.46 -3.26 4.59
C HIS A 100 -1.94 -4.35 5.56
N VAL A 101 -1.25 -5.48 5.55
CA VAL A 101 -1.53 -6.61 6.45
C VAL A 101 -0.86 -6.35 7.79
N VAL A 102 -1.66 -6.35 8.83
CA VAL A 102 -1.25 -6.07 10.21
C VAL A 102 -1.51 -7.29 11.08
N ARG A 103 -0.54 -7.70 11.88
CA ARG A 103 -0.68 -8.83 12.79
C ARG A 103 -1.47 -8.41 14.03
N CYS A 104 -2.59 -9.08 14.27
CA CYS A 104 -3.48 -8.85 15.41
C CYS A 104 -3.76 -10.15 16.19
N PHE A 105 -2.74 -11.00 16.35
CA PHE A 105 -2.79 -12.25 17.10
C PHE A 105 -1.43 -12.57 17.70
N ASP A 106 -1.42 -13.35 18.79
CA ASP A 106 -0.21 -13.92 19.40
C ASP A 106 -0.02 -15.37 18.94
N ASP A 107 1.22 -15.73 18.62
CA ASP A 107 1.64 -17.11 18.37
C ASP A 107 3.12 -17.24 18.77
N GLU A 108 3.42 -18.09 19.75
CA GLU A 108 4.77 -18.32 20.25
C GLU A 108 5.72 -18.93 19.20
N ASN A 109 5.16 -19.60 18.18
CA ASN A 109 5.94 -20.23 17.11
C ASN A 109 6.25 -19.25 15.96
N ILE A 110 5.59 -18.10 15.92
CA ILE A 110 5.76 -17.09 14.89
C ILE A 110 6.45 -15.87 15.49
N MET A 111 7.75 -15.70 15.18
CA MET A 111 8.50 -14.55 15.65
C MET A 111 7.92 -13.25 15.09
N HIS A 112 7.66 -12.29 15.97
CA HIS A 112 7.37 -10.91 15.57
C HIS A 112 8.70 -10.19 15.32
N VAL A 113 8.91 -9.74 14.10
CA VAL A 113 10.14 -9.09 13.66
C VAL A 113 9.88 -7.61 13.51
N VAL A 114 10.36 -6.83 14.48
CA VAL A 114 10.44 -5.37 14.38
C VAL A 114 11.89 -4.99 14.11
N ALA A 115 12.10 -4.09 13.17
CA ALA A 115 13.41 -3.84 12.55
C ALA A 115 14.55 -3.48 13.53
N ASP A 116 14.27 -2.94 14.71
CA ASP A 116 15.27 -2.49 15.69
C ASP A 116 15.26 -3.24 17.03
N ALA A 117 14.25 -4.02 17.32
CA ALA A 117 14.04 -4.57 18.66
C ALA A 117 14.48 -6.02 18.81
N GLY A 118 15.02 -6.63 17.75
CA GLY A 118 15.41 -8.04 17.77
C GLY A 118 14.19 -8.98 17.66
N THR A 119 14.41 -10.26 17.87
CA THR A 119 13.39 -11.30 17.89
C THR A 119 12.73 -11.37 19.28
N ASN A 120 11.42 -11.49 19.34
CA ASN A 120 10.56 -11.58 20.55
C ASN A 120 10.05 -10.25 21.13
N VAL A 121 9.67 -9.32 20.29
CA VAL A 121 8.93 -8.13 20.70
C VAL A 121 7.44 -8.47 20.78
N PRO A 122 6.69 -7.96 21.77
CA PRO A 122 5.24 -8.06 21.79
C PRO A 122 4.60 -7.56 20.51
N VAL A 123 3.50 -8.16 20.09
CA VAL A 123 2.74 -7.69 18.92
C VAL A 123 2.18 -6.30 19.19
N ASP A 124 2.54 -5.35 18.34
CA ASP A 124 2.07 -3.97 18.39
C ASP A 124 1.59 -3.49 17.01
N PRO A 125 0.30 -3.70 16.69
CA PRO A 125 -0.25 -3.35 15.38
C PRO A 125 -0.06 -1.89 14.98
N VAL A 126 -0.16 -0.97 15.95
CA VAL A 126 0.01 0.47 15.69
C VAL A 126 1.46 0.78 15.36
N GLY A 127 2.40 0.25 16.16
CA GLY A 127 3.83 0.40 15.88
C GLY A 127 4.24 -0.22 14.54
N ASP A 128 3.64 -1.35 14.15
CA ASP A 128 3.86 -1.98 12.84
C ASP A 128 3.38 -1.09 11.68
N ILE A 129 2.22 -0.45 11.84
CA ILE A 129 1.68 0.51 10.87
C ILE A 129 2.61 1.72 10.76
N GLU A 130 2.96 2.33 11.89
CA GLU A 130 3.82 3.51 11.95
C GLU A 130 5.20 3.24 11.32
N ALA A 131 5.76 2.05 11.52
CA ALA A 131 7.04 1.67 10.93
C ALA A 131 7.02 1.68 9.40
N ILE A 132 5.95 1.15 8.79
CA ILE A 132 5.79 1.15 7.33
C ILE A 132 5.45 2.55 6.83
N ASP A 133 4.53 3.25 7.48
CA ASP A 133 4.15 4.60 7.08
C ASP A 133 5.36 5.54 7.10
N MET A 134 6.23 5.44 8.10
CA MET A 134 7.45 6.26 8.19
C MET A 134 8.41 6.01 7.02
N GLU A 135 8.61 4.76 6.59
CA GLU A 135 9.46 4.45 5.43
C GLU A 135 8.88 5.02 4.13
N LEU A 136 7.55 4.97 3.96
CA LEU A 136 6.88 5.57 2.80
C LEU A 136 6.97 7.09 2.82
N ILE A 137 6.79 7.71 4.00
CA ILE A 137 6.90 9.16 4.20
C ILE A 137 8.32 9.64 3.90
N MET A 138 9.35 8.95 4.40
CA MET A 138 10.74 9.32 4.14
C MET A 138 11.09 9.23 2.65
N ALA A 139 10.59 8.21 1.95
CA ALA A 139 10.78 8.07 0.52
C ALA A 139 10.10 9.19 -0.27
N ASP A 140 8.90 9.60 0.17
CA ASP A 140 8.18 10.72 -0.43
C ASP A 140 8.85 12.07 -0.13
N LEU A 141 9.33 12.27 1.09
CA LEU A 141 10.06 13.48 1.50
C LEU A 141 11.29 13.71 0.60
N ASP A 142 12.09 12.65 0.37
CA ASP A 142 13.25 12.72 -0.50
C ASP A 142 12.86 13.06 -1.96
N MET A 143 11.74 12.53 -2.44
CA MET A 143 11.21 12.88 -3.77
C MET A 143 10.72 14.33 -3.82
N VAL A 144 9.97 14.77 -2.81
CA VAL A 144 9.44 16.14 -2.73
C VAL A 144 10.56 17.16 -2.62
N GLN A 145 11.62 16.90 -1.85
CA GLN A 145 12.80 17.79 -1.77
C GLN A 145 13.47 17.97 -3.14
N ARG A 146 13.66 16.88 -3.89
CA ARG A 146 14.17 16.96 -5.28
C ARG A 146 13.24 17.78 -6.18
N ARG A 147 11.93 17.68 -5.99
CA ARG A 147 10.95 18.48 -6.74
C ARG A 147 11.05 19.96 -6.38
N VAL A 148 11.20 20.30 -5.09
CA VAL A 148 11.45 21.68 -4.62
C VAL A 148 12.68 22.26 -5.28
N ASP A 149 13.80 21.55 -5.28
CA ASP A 149 15.06 22.01 -5.89
C ASP A 149 14.90 22.29 -7.39
N LYS A 150 14.19 21.41 -8.10
CA LYS A 150 13.89 21.56 -9.51
C LYS A 150 13.02 22.79 -9.78
N ALA A 151 11.93 22.94 -9.01
CA ALA A 151 11.02 24.07 -9.13
C ALA A 151 11.73 25.41 -8.80
N GLN A 152 12.58 25.45 -7.77
CA GLN A 152 13.38 26.64 -7.43
C GLN A 152 14.33 27.06 -8.55
N LYS A 153 14.98 26.09 -9.21
CA LYS A 153 15.83 26.37 -10.38
C LYS A 153 15.02 26.94 -11.53
N ALA A 154 13.85 26.40 -11.80
CA ALA A 154 12.94 26.88 -12.86
C ALA A 154 12.39 28.29 -12.55
N ALA A 155 12.05 28.57 -11.28
CA ALA A 155 11.51 29.84 -10.83
C ALA A 155 12.51 31.02 -11.01
N LYS A 156 13.84 30.76 -11.09
CA LYS A 156 14.84 31.79 -11.42
C LYS A 156 14.68 32.32 -12.84
N GLY A 157 14.17 31.50 -13.76
CA GLY A 157 13.92 31.89 -15.14
C GLY A 157 12.49 32.31 -15.43
N ASP A 158 11.53 31.76 -14.71
CA ASP A 158 10.09 31.98 -14.92
C ASP A 158 9.32 31.95 -13.60
N LYS A 159 8.76 33.11 -13.22
CA LYS A 159 8.05 33.31 -11.95
C LYS A 159 6.80 32.47 -11.81
N LYS A 160 6.28 31.86 -12.87
CA LYS A 160 5.11 30.97 -12.80
C LYS A 160 5.36 29.72 -11.91
N PHE A 161 6.64 29.33 -11.74
CA PHE A 161 7.01 28.20 -10.88
C PHE A 161 7.08 28.56 -9.38
N LEU A 162 6.89 29.82 -8.98
CA LEU A 162 6.93 30.21 -7.57
C LEU A 162 5.85 29.50 -6.74
N HIS A 163 4.65 29.41 -7.28
CA HIS A 163 3.54 28.68 -6.60
C HIS A 163 3.88 27.20 -6.39
N GLU A 164 4.45 26.52 -7.40
CA GLU A 164 4.92 25.15 -7.27
C GLU A 164 5.96 25.00 -6.14
N VAL A 165 6.89 25.96 -6.02
CA VAL A 165 7.88 25.96 -4.93
C VAL A 165 7.22 26.09 -3.56
N GLU A 166 6.22 26.95 -3.41
CA GLU A 166 5.50 27.15 -2.15
C GLU A 166 4.74 25.88 -1.74
N VAL A 167 3.98 25.30 -2.65
CA VAL A 167 3.21 24.09 -2.42
C VAL A 167 4.10 22.92 -2.00
N PHE A 168 5.15 22.63 -2.77
CA PHE A 168 6.04 21.51 -2.45
C PHE A 168 6.91 21.72 -1.22
N LYS A 169 7.23 22.97 -0.84
CA LYS A 169 7.87 23.26 0.45
C LYS A 169 6.95 22.96 1.61
N ALA A 170 5.71 23.44 1.55
CA ALA A 170 4.71 23.16 2.59
C ALA A 170 4.44 21.67 2.73
N LEU A 171 4.38 20.93 1.60
CA LEU A 171 4.26 19.46 1.62
C LEU A 171 5.50 18.80 2.22
N ALA A 172 6.72 19.28 1.93
CA ALA A 172 7.94 18.76 2.53
C ALA A 172 7.94 18.93 4.05
N GLU A 173 7.53 20.08 4.57
CA GLU A 173 7.40 20.34 6.00
C GLU A 173 6.34 19.42 6.64
N HIS A 174 5.23 19.15 5.95
CA HIS A 174 4.20 18.22 6.41
C HIS A 174 4.72 16.80 6.53
N LEU A 175 5.45 16.31 5.51
CA LEU A 175 6.08 14.99 5.50
C LEU A 175 7.19 14.88 6.55
N ASP A 176 8.02 15.90 6.71
CA ASP A 176 9.10 15.94 7.73
C ASP A 176 8.52 15.89 9.15
N GLY A 177 7.30 16.40 9.34
CA GLY A 177 6.51 16.23 10.56
C GLY A 177 5.92 14.83 10.77
N GLY A 178 6.30 13.82 9.96
CA GLY A 178 5.84 12.43 10.07
C GLY A 178 4.41 12.22 9.61
N LYS A 179 3.85 13.10 8.78
CA LYS A 179 2.47 13.00 8.28
C LYS A 179 2.44 12.59 6.81
N SER A 180 1.54 11.67 6.47
CA SER A 180 1.39 11.20 5.08
C SER A 180 0.84 12.30 4.16
N ALA A 181 1.22 12.29 2.88
CA ALA A 181 0.76 13.28 1.89
C ALA A 181 -0.77 13.29 1.73
N ARG A 182 -1.46 12.18 1.99
CA ARG A 182 -2.94 12.09 1.93
C ARG A 182 -3.64 12.96 2.99
N THR A 183 -2.94 13.34 4.06
CA THR A 183 -3.46 14.20 5.13
C THR A 183 -3.07 15.67 4.97
N PHE A 184 -2.38 16.01 3.87
CA PHE A 184 -2.01 17.39 3.60
C PHE A 184 -3.22 18.18 3.14
N ASP A 185 -3.56 19.24 3.89
CA ASP A 185 -4.69 20.11 3.58
C ASP A 185 -4.26 21.20 2.58
N CYS A 186 -4.89 21.21 1.42
CA CYS A 186 -4.58 22.16 0.36
C CYS A 186 -5.75 22.28 -0.63
N SER A 187 -5.67 23.27 -1.52
CA SER A 187 -6.67 23.49 -2.59
C SER A 187 -6.75 22.33 -3.57
N ASP A 188 -7.84 22.22 -4.34
CA ASP A 188 -7.98 21.19 -5.36
C ASP A 188 -6.97 21.35 -6.50
N ASP A 189 -6.57 22.59 -6.83
CA ASP A 189 -5.52 22.86 -7.80
C ASP A 189 -4.16 22.38 -7.31
N ASP A 190 -3.86 22.56 -6.02
CA ASP A 190 -2.63 22.05 -5.39
C ASP A 190 -2.62 20.54 -5.30
N LYS A 191 -3.77 19.91 -4.98
CA LYS A 191 -3.93 18.44 -5.03
C LYS A 191 -3.63 17.91 -6.42
N ALA A 192 -4.16 18.55 -7.47
CA ALA A 192 -3.88 18.17 -8.85
C ALA A 192 -2.37 18.31 -9.17
N LEU A 193 -1.72 19.36 -8.68
CA LEU A 193 -0.28 19.58 -8.85
C LEU A 193 0.53 18.48 -8.11
N ILE A 194 0.20 18.20 -6.85
CA ILE A 194 0.88 17.18 -6.02
C ILE A 194 0.71 15.79 -6.61
N SER A 195 -0.46 15.45 -7.16
CA SER A 195 -0.75 14.15 -7.77
C SER A 195 0.16 13.81 -8.96
N THR A 196 0.79 14.82 -9.58
CA THR A 196 1.78 14.60 -10.64
C THR A 196 3.10 14.00 -10.15
N SER A 197 3.29 13.88 -8.83
CA SER A 197 4.56 13.45 -8.23
C SER A 197 4.60 11.96 -7.86
N ASP A 198 3.54 11.20 -8.12
CA ASP A 198 3.45 9.75 -7.86
C ASP A 198 3.94 9.36 -6.45
N LEU A 199 3.45 10.10 -5.43
CA LEU A 199 3.81 9.88 -4.04
C LEU A 199 3.17 8.60 -3.50
N LEU A 200 3.94 7.84 -2.72
CA LEU A 200 3.51 6.58 -2.11
C LEU A 200 2.41 6.80 -1.07
N THR A 201 2.55 7.85 -0.27
CA THR A 201 1.61 8.17 0.81
C THR A 201 0.35 8.91 0.34
N LEU A 202 0.21 9.20 -0.96
CA LEU A 202 -1.06 9.61 -1.58
C LEU A 202 -1.95 8.43 -1.92
N LYS A 203 -1.38 7.23 -2.13
CA LYS A 203 -2.14 6.05 -2.52
C LYS A 203 -3.18 5.70 -1.46
N PRO A 204 -4.40 5.27 -1.86
CA PRO A 204 -5.37 4.71 -0.93
C PRO A 204 -4.79 3.50 -0.19
N ILE A 205 -5.12 3.36 1.10
CA ILE A 205 -4.68 2.26 1.92
C ILE A 205 -5.86 1.54 2.57
N ILE A 206 -5.81 0.22 2.60
CA ILE A 206 -6.75 -0.66 3.30
C ILE A 206 -5.94 -1.44 4.33
N TYR A 207 -6.31 -1.35 5.60
CA TYR A 207 -5.70 -2.16 6.66
C TYR A 207 -6.42 -3.49 6.76
N ALA A 208 -5.66 -4.57 6.64
CA ALA A 208 -6.15 -5.94 6.80
C ALA A 208 -5.62 -6.50 8.12
N ALA A 209 -6.43 -6.43 9.18
CA ALA A 209 -6.11 -7.00 10.48
C ALA A 209 -6.13 -8.53 10.39
N ASN A 210 -4.95 -9.16 10.46
CA ASN A 210 -4.82 -10.61 10.48
C ASN A 210 -4.97 -11.12 11.91
N MET A 211 -5.98 -11.97 12.15
CA MET A 211 -6.37 -12.50 13.45
C MET A 211 -6.34 -14.02 13.42
N ASP A 212 -6.20 -14.64 14.59
CA ASP A 212 -6.49 -16.04 14.77
C ASP A 212 -8.02 -16.32 14.81
N GLU A 213 -8.42 -17.59 14.88
CA GLU A 213 -9.83 -17.99 14.88
C GLU A 213 -10.60 -17.41 16.09
N ASP A 214 -9.97 -17.39 17.26
CA ASP A 214 -10.59 -16.87 18.51
C ASP A 214 -10.74 -15.34 18.42
N GLY A 215 -9.73 -14.62 17.94
CA GLY A 215 -9.76 -13.17 17.73
C GLY A 215 -10.80 -12.76 16.67
N PHE A 216 -10.97 -13.57 15.63
CA PHE A 216 -12.00 -13.33 14.61
C PHE A 216 -13.40 -13.58 15.15
N ALA A 217 -13.60 -14.63 15.94
CA ALA A 217 -14.89 -14.95 16.56
C ALA A 217 -15.33 -13.91 17.62
N ASN A 218 -14.37 -13.28 18.29
CA ASN A 218 -14.60 -12.26 19.32
C ASN A 218 -13.87 -10.94 19.00
N GLN A 219 -14.24 -10.28 17.91
CA GLN A 219 -13.60 -9.03 17.46
C GLN A 219 -13.72 -7.92 18.51
N GLU A 220 -14.85 -7.79 19.19
CA GLU A 220 -15.04 -6.80 20.25
C GLU A 220 -14.12 -7.02 21.46
N GLY A 221 -13.71 -8.26 21.71
CA GLY A 221 -12.77 -8.64 22.78
C GLY A 221 -11.31 -8.55 22.36
N ASN A 222 -11.00 -8.39 21.08
CA ASN A 222 -9.63 -8.35 20.60
C ASN A 222 -8.95 -7.03 20.97
N GLU A 223 -7.97 -7.09 21.87
CA GLU A 223 -7.25 -5.91 22.36
C GLU A 223 -6.42 -5.21 21.26
N TYR A 224 -6.02 -5.93 20.20
CA TYR A 224 -5.27 -5.37 19.08
C TYR A 224 -6.13 -4.49 18.16
N LEU A 225 -7.44 -4.77 18.07
CA LEU A 225 -8.38 -3.97 17.27
C LEU A 225 -8.87 -2.71 17.97
N LYS A 226 -8.63 -2.59 19.31
CA LYS A 226 -9.06 -1.43 20.09
C LYS A 226 -8.05 -0.28 20.10
N LYS A 227 -6.85 -0.54 19.64
CA LYS A 227 -5.77 0.45 19.50
C LYS A 227 -5.91 1.25 18.22
#